data_9c22040b4241eb429bb6bb94654e7a78
#
_entry.id   9c22040b4241eb429bb6bb94654e7a78
#
_cell.length_a   1.000
_cell.length_b   1.000
_cell.length_c   1.000
_cell.angle_alpha   90.00
_cell.angle_beta   90.00
_cell.angle_gamma   90.00
#
_symmetry.space_group_name_H-M   'P 1'
#
loop_
_entity.id
_entity.type
_entity.pdbx_description
1 polymer ?
#
loop_
_entity_poly.entity_id
_entity_poly.type
_entity_poly.pdbx_seq_one_letter_code
_entity_poly.pdbx_strand_id
1 'polypeptide(L)'
;MTVYEAIAALVQYGIDTGLTPECERIYTTNQLLEIMQLDDYEEPAETTAAPLEEILDVLLADACSRGLTQDSVVYRDLFDTKLMNALMPRPSQVREAFWKEYKESPEKATEYFYKLSQDSNYIRRYRVCKDMKWMTATEYGDLDITINLSKPEKDPKAIAAARTQKQSGYPKCLLCIQNEGYAGRVNHPARQNHRIIPITINQSQWGFQYSPYVYYNEHCIVFCGEHSPMKIDRSTFVKLFDFVGQFPHYFLGSNADLPIVGGSILTHDHFQGGHYEFAMAKAPIETPVTIPGYEDVEAGIVKWPMSVIRIRHNDRERLIDLADHILKAWRGYTDEESFIFAETDGEPHNTITPIARKKDGIFELDLVLRNNITTPEHPLGVYHPHEKLHHIKRENIGLIEVMGLAVLPSRLKGELSALKEAILAGKNLREDEVLAKHADWAEEFMASYDKIDESNIDAILQDEVGKVFAQVLEDAGVYKRTESGREGFLRFIVTL
;
A
#
# COMPACT_ATOMS: atom_id res chain seq x y z
N MET A 1 -4.85 1.72 -36.05
CA MET A 1 -5.68 0.56 -35.71
C MET A 1 -7.14 0.97 -35.75
N THR A 2 -7.98 0.28 -36.50
CA THR A 2 -9.43 0.46 -36.50
C THR A 2 -10.05 -0.16 -35.25
N VAL A 3 -11.33 0.11 -34.97
CA VAL A 3 -12.05 -0.50 -33.86
C VAL A 3 -12.11 -2.03 -33.97
N TYR A 4 -12.25 -2.58 -35.16
CA TYR A 4 -12.30 -4.03 -35.42
C TYR A 4 -10.93 -4.68 -35.19
N GLU A 5 -9.86 -4.04 -35.67
CA GLU A 5 -8.49 -4.48 -35.41
C GLU A 5 -8.19 -4.45 -33.90
N ALA A 6 -8.68 -3.43 -33.16
CA ALA A 6 -8.50 -3.33 -31.72
C ALA A 6 -9.28 -4.43 -30.97
N ILE A 7 -10.50 -4.78 -31.40
CA ILE A 7 -11.25 -5.90 -30.83
C ILE A 7 -10.50 -7.22 -31.07
N ALA A 8 -10.04 -7.48 -32.29
CA ALA A 8 -9.27 -8.69 -32.62
C ALA A 8 -7.96 -8.77 -31.79
N ALA A 9 -7.25 -7.64 -31.67
CA ALA A 9 -6.03 -7.54 -30.85
C ALA A 9 -6.30 -7.78 -29.36
N LEU A 10 -7.41 -7.27 -28.81
CA LEU A 10 -7.79 -7.48 -27.42
C LEU A 10 -8.17 -8.96 -27.16
N VAL A 11 -8.88 -9.61 -28.06
CA VAL A 11 -9.19 -11.04 -27.95
C VAL A 11 -7.90 -11.87 -28.02
N GLN A 12 -6.99 -11.56 -28.95
CA GLN A 12 -5.70 -12.24 -29.06
C GLN A 12 -4.86 -12.04 -27.79
N TYR A 13 -4.82 -10.82 -27.23
CA TYR A 13 -4.20 -10.57 -25.94
C TYR A 13 -4.76 -11.46 -24.83
N GLY A 14 -6.09 -11.63 -24.75
CA GLY A 14 -6.72 -12.52 -23.79
C GLY A 14 -6.28 -13.99 -23.94
N ILE A 15 -6.09 -14.45 -25.16
CA ILE A 15 -5.61 -15.80 -25.47
C ILE A 15 -4.13 -15.95 -25.12
N ASP A 16 -3.29 -15.03 -25.55
CA ASP A 16 -1.84 -15.06 -25.32
C ASP A 16 -1.49 -15.01 -23.83
N THR A 17 -2.27 -14.29 -23.04
CA THR A 17 -2.09 -14.20 -21.58
C THR A 17 -2.74 -15.34 -20.81
N GLY A 18 -3.59 -16.14 -21.47
CA GLY A 18 -4.32 -17.25 -20.85
C GLY A 18 -5.56 -16.83 -20.04
N LEU A 19 -6.01 -15.57 -20.19
CA LEU A 19 -7.29 -15.10 -19.62
C LEU A 19 -8.48 -15.76 -20.31
N THR A 20 -8.38 -15.97 -21.62
CA THR A 20 -9.43 -16.53 -22.49
C THR A 20 -8.88 -17.76 -23.20
N PRO A 21 -9.53 -18.93 -23.14
CA PRO A 21 -9.14 -20.08 -23.94
C PRO A 21 -9.38 -19.82 -25.43
N GLU A 22 -8.55 -20.37 -26.31
CA GLU A 22 -8.70 -20.23 -27.79
C GLU A 22 -10.11 -20.63 -28.28
N CYS A 23 -10.72 -21.65 -27.69
CA CYS A 23 -12.08 -22.10 -28.07
C CYS A 23 -13.18 -21.07 -27.75
N GLU A 24 -12.91 -20.05 -26.96
CA GLU A 24 -13.84 -18.97 -26.60
C GLU A 24 -13.62 -17.70 -27.45
N ARG A 25 -12.75 -17.70 -28.45
CA ARG A 25 -12.44 -16.56 -29.33
C ARG A 25 -13.70 -15.87 -29.88
N ILE A 26 -14.58 -16.63 -30.52
CA ILE A 26 -15.83 -16.09 -31.12
C ILE A 26 -16.75 -15.52 -30.04
N TYR A 27 -16.92 -16.24 -28.93
CA TYR A 27 -17.75 -15.80 -27.83
C TYR A 27 -17.24 -14.46 -27.24
N THR A 28 -15.96 -14.35 -27.01
CA THR A 28 -15.32 -13.15 -26.45
C THR A 28 -15.41 -11.97 -27.44
N THR A 29 -15.21 -12.22 -28.74
CA THR A 29 -15.43 -11.21 -29.80
C THR A 29 -16.85 -10.66 -29.73
N ASN A 30 -17.86 -11.52 -29.65
CA ASN A 30 -19.27 -11.12 -29.61
C ASN A 30 -19.60 -10.34 -28.32
N GLN A 31 -18.99 -10.68 -27.19
CA GLN A 31 -19.14 -9.90 -25.95
C GLN A 31 -18.54 -8.48 -26.07
N LEU A 32 -17.41 -8.35 -26.75
CA LEU A 32 -16.79 -7.04 -27.00
C LEU A 32 -17.64 -6.21 -28.00
N LEU A 33 -18.18 -6.82 -29.02
CA LEU A 33 -19.12 -6.15 -29.95
C LEU A 33 -20.35 -5.62 -29.21
N GLU A 34 -20.96 -6.42 -28.31
CA GLU A 34 -22.07 -5.97 -27.47
C GLU A 34 -21.69 -4.78 -26.60
N ILE A 35 -20.53 -4.84 -25.90
CA ILE A 35 -20.05 -3.75 -25.05
C ILE A 35 -19.82 -2.47 -25.86
N MET A 36 -19.24 -2.61 -27.05
CA MET A 36 -18.97 -1.52 -27.97
C MET A 36 -20.21 -1.07 -28.77
N GLN A 37 -21.36 -1.75 -28.62
CA GLN A 37 -22.59 -1.50 -29.35
C GLN A 37 -22.33 -1.46 -30.89
N LEU A 38 -21.71 -2.51 -31.40
CA LEU A 38 -21.43 -2.71 -32.83
C LEU A 38 -22.29 -3.86 -33.35
N ASP A 39 -23.08 -3.59 -34.37
CA ASP A 39 -23.96 -4.59 -35.00
C ASP A 39 -23.23 -5.39 -36.11
N ASP A 40 -22.07 -4.92 -36.55
CA ASP A 40 -21.28 -5.51 -37.62
C ASP A 40 -19.82 -5.72 -37.18
N TYR A 41 -19.14 -6.65 -37.83
CA TYR A 41 -17.73 -6.95 -37.55
C TYR A 41 -17.01 -7.41 -38.81
N GLU A 42 -15.98 -6.70 -39.19
CA GLU A 42 -15.07 -7.09 -40.25
C GLU A 42 -13.80 -7.69 -39.62
N GLU A 43 -13.67 -9.01 -39.71
CA GLU A 43 -12.50 -9.70 -39.16
C GLU A 43 -11.24 -9.27 -39.92
N PRO A 44 -10.23 -8.70 -39.24
CA PRO A 44 -8.99 -8.27 -39.88
C PRO A 44 -8.22 -9.48 -40.45
N ALA A 45 -7.58 -9.30 -41.60
CA ALA A 45 -6.80 -10.36 -42.25
C ALA A 45 -5.60 -10.81 -41.40
N GLU A 46 -5.05 -9.92 -40.61
CA GLU A 46 -3.95 -10.17 -39.63
C GLU A 46 -4.23 -9.45 -38.34
N THR A 47 -3.94 -10.12 -37.22
CA THR A 47 -4.08 -9.48 -35.90
C THR A 47 -2.86 -8.62 -35.63
N THR A 48 -3.08 -7.34 -35.37
CA THR A 48 -2.02 -6.39 -35.03
C THR A 48 -1.56 -6.61 -33.58
N ALA A 49 -0.29 -6.97 -33.40
CA ALA A 49 0.30 -7.00 -32.06
C ALA A 49 0.54 -5.57 -31.57
N ALA A 50 -0.03 -5.23 -30.42
CA ALA A 50 0.14 -3.93 -29.78
C ALA A 50 0.12 -4.05 -28.25
N PRO A 51 0.73 -3.11 -27.49
CA PRO A 51 0.58 -3.04 -26.05
C PRO A 51 -0.89 -2.88 -25.64
N LEU A 52 -1.29 -3.48 -24.52
CA LEU A 52 -2.67 -3.42 -24.03
C LEU A 52 -3.19 -1.98 -23.89
N GLU A 53 -2.33 -1.05 -23.41
CA GLU A 53 -2.68 0.37 -23.29
C GLU A 53 -3.14 0.97 -24.62
N GLU A 54 -2.39 0.71 -25.72
CA GLU A 54 -2.71 1.20 -27.05
C GLU A 54 -4.02 0.59 -27.60
N ILE A 55 -4.23 -0.70 -27.37
CA ILE A 55 -5.47 -1.39 -27.78
C ILE A 55 -6.67 -0.77 -27.06
N LEU A 56 -6.57 -0.60 -25.75
CA LEU A 56 -7.64 -0.01 -24.95
C LEU A 56 -7.88 1.47 -25.30
N ASP A 57 -6.83 2.23 -25.60
CA ASP A 57 -6.98 3.65 -25.99
C ASP A 57 -7.76 3.80 -27.30
N VAL A 58 -7.56 2.92 -28.28
CA VAL A 58 -8.35 2.93 -29.52
C VAL A 58 -9.83 2.64 -29.25
N LEU A 59 -10.13 1.62 -28.44
CA LEU A 59 -11.51 1.25 -28.08
C LEU A 59 -12.19 2.35 -27.25
N LEU A 60 -11.46 2.96 -26.31
CA LEU A 60 -11.97 4.06 -25.50
C LEU A 60 -12.21 5.34 -26.31
N ALA A 61 -11.32 5.66 -27.26
CA ALA A 61 -11.49 6.82 -28.14
C ALA A 61 -12.73 6.66 -29.02
N ASP A 62 -12.94 5.48 -29.59
CA ASP A 62 -14.16 5.16 -30.36
C ASP A 62 -15.42 5.25 -29.49
N ALA A 63 -15.40 4.64 -28.31
CA ALA A 63 -16.52 4.69 -27.36
C ALA A 63 -16.86 6.13 -26.92
N CYS A 64 -15.86 6.97 -26.64
CA CYS A 64 -16.06 8.39 -26.34
C CYS A 64 -16.65 9.14 -27.53
N SER A 65 -16.12 8.93 -28.73
CA SER A 65 -16.60 9.61 -29.96
C SER A 65 -18.06 9.31 -30.29
N ARG A 66 -18.51 8.09 -30.00
CA ARG A 66 -19.89 7.65 -30.14
C ARG A 66 -20.79 7.92 -28.92
N GLY A 67 -20.26 8.50 -27.89
CA GLY A 67 -21.02 8.85 -26.69
C GLY A 67 -21.38 7.67 -25.78
N LEU A 68 -20.72 6.53 -25.91
CA LEU A 68 -20.93 5.36 -25.04
C LEU A 68 -20.36 5.57 -23.65
N THR A 69 -19.32 6.40 -23.54
CA THR A 69 -18.73 6.83 -22.27
C THR A 69 -18.25 8.27 -22.36
N GLN A 70 -17.96 8.89 -21.21
CA GLN A 70 -17.44 10.26 -21.17
C GLN A 70 -15.89 10.24 -21.22
N ASP A 71 -15.31 11.27 -21.85
CA ASP A 71 -13.87 11.43 -21.94
C ASP A 71 -13.27 12.03 -20.65
N SER A 72 -13.22 11.23 -19.60
CA SER A 72 -12.48 11.53 -18.36
C SER A 72 -11.90 10.25 -17.76
N VAL A 73 -10.85 10.36 -16.97
CA VAL A 73 -10.13 9.23 -16.39
C VAL A 73 -11.08 8.25 -15.69
N VAL A 74 -12.03 8.76 -14.90
CA VAL A 74 -12.97 7.92 -14.13
C VAL A 74 -13.87 7.11 -15.07
N TYR A 75 -14.47 7.76 -16.08
CA TYR A 75 -15.38 7.08 -17.02
C TYR A 75 -14.62 6.15 -17.95
N ARG A 76 -13.41 6.50 -18.40
CA ARG A 76 -12.53 5.61 -19.16
C ARG A 76 -12.20 4.36 -18.34
N ASP A 77 -11.86 4.51 -17.03
CA ASP A 77 -11.56 3.39 -16.14
C ASP A 77 -12.76 2.47 -15.87
N LEU A 78 -13.97 3.02 -15.85
CA LEU A 78 -15.19 2.21 -15.76
C LEU A 78 -15.41 1.40 -17.04
N PHE A 79 -15.17 1.99 -18.20
CA PHE A 79 -15.42 1.37 -19.49
C PHE A 79 -14.36 0.34 -19.88
N ASP A 80 -13.07 0.65 -19.69
CA ASP A 80 -11.99 -0.31 -19.97
C ASP A 80 -12.07 -1.55 -19.08
N THR A 81 -12.45 -1.37 -17.81
CA THR A 81 -12.68 -2.50 -16.89
C THR A 81 -13.83 -3.38 -17.38
N LYS A 82 -14.86 -2.80 -18.01
CA LYS A 82 -15.96 -3.54 -18.64
C LYS A 82 -15.47 -4.33 -19.87
N LEU A 83 -14.61 -3.74 -20.71
CA LEU A 83 -13.98 -4.43 -21.83
C LEU A 83 -13.13 -5.61 -21.35
N MET A 84 -12.27 -5.38 -20.39
CA MET A 84 -11.41 -6.43 -19.81
C MET A 84 -12.20 -7.57 -19.16
N ASN A 85 -13.40 -7.29 -18.64
CA ASN A 85 -14.26 -8.34 -18.08
C ASN A 85 -14.71 -9.38 -19.10
N ALA A 86 -14.80 -9.02 -20.38
CA ALA A 86 -15.13 -9.97 -21.44
C ALA A 86 -14.08 -11.09 -21.61
N LEU A 87 -12.83 -10.81 -21.24
CA LEU A 87 -11.73 -11.78 -21.31
C LEU A 87 -11.58 -12.62 -20.03
N MET A 88 -12.25 -12.22 -18.93
CA MET A 88 -11.95 -12.77 -17.61
C MET A 88 -12.52 -14.17 -17.37
N PRO A 89 -11.72 -15.12 -16.85
CA PRO A 89 -12.25 -16.37 -16.34
C PRO A 89 -13.20 -16.11 -15.16
N ARG A 90 -14.17 -17.01 -14.97
CA ARG A 90 -15.10 -16.92 -13.84
C ARG A 90 -14.38 -17.07 -12.50
N PRO A 91 -14.89 -16.48 -11.40
CA PRO A 91 -14.27 -16.60 -10.08
C PRO A 91 -14.00 -18.05 -9.66
N SER A 92 -14.90 -18.98 -9.99
CA SER A 92 -14.73 -20.41 -9.68
C SER A 92 -13.51 -21.02 -10.38
N GLN A 93 -13.30 -20.69 -11.66
CA GLN A 93 -12.16 -21.18 -12.44
C GLN A 93 -10.83 -20.64 -11.88
N VAL A 94 -10.79 -19.35 -11.51
CA VAL A 94 -9.60 -18.73 -10.91
C VAL A 94 -9.26 -19.38 -9.55
N ARG A 95 -10.28 -19.62 -8.71
CA ARG A 95 -10.10 -20.28 -7.42
C ARG A 95 -9.62 -21.72 -7.58
N GLU A 96 -10.18 -22.46 -8.52
CA GLU A 96 -9.76 -23.83 -8.82
C GLU A 96 -8.29 -23.86 -9.31
N ALA A 97 -7.92 -22.99 -10.24
CA ALA A 97 -6.55 -22.87 -10.72
C ALA A 97 -5.59 -22.48 -9.58
N PHE A 98 -5.94 -21.49 -8.77
CA PHE A 98 -5.11 -21.07 -7.63
C PHE A 98 -4.83 -22.23 -6.66
N TRP A 99 -5.85 -22.97 -6.25
CA TRP A 99 -5.68 -24.07 -5.30
C TRP A 99 -5.04 -25.31 -5.93
N LYS A 100 -5.10 -25.43 -7.26
CA LYS A 100 -4.32 -26.46 -7.98
C LYS A 100 -2.83 -26.13 -7.92
N GLU A 101 -2.44 -24.90 -8.25
CA GLU A 101 -1.05 -24.43 -8.15
C GLU A 101 -0.54 -24.48 -6.71
N TYR A 102 -1.38 -24.16 -5.72
CA TYR A 102 -1.04 -24.21 -4.30
C TYR A 102 -0.63 -25.62 -3.83
N LYS A 103 -1.20 -26.67 -4.43
CA LYS A 103 -0.79 -28.05 -4.12
C LYS A 103 0.63 -28.35 -4.55
N GLU A 104 1.17 -27.63 -5.51
CA GLU A 104 2.57 -27.73 -5.90
C GLU A 104 3.47 -26.88 -5.00
N SER A 105 3.14 -25.58 -4.86
CA SER A 105 3.72 -24.72 -3.85
C SER A 105 2.90 -23.45 -3.65
N PRO A 106 2.94 -22.81 -2.45
CA PRO A 106 2.33 -21.51 -2.23
C PRO A 106 2.81 -20.41 -3.19
N GLU A 107 4.11 -20.43 -3.57
CA GLU A 107 4.73 -19.47 -4.48
C GLU A 107 4.11 -19.56 -5.87
N LYS A 108 3.90 -20.78 -6.41
CA LYS A 108 3.24 -20.96 -7.71
C LYS A 108 1.81 -20.42 -7.73
N ALA A 109 1.08 -20.61 -6.65
CA ALA A 109 -0.28 -20.10 -6.54
C ALA A 109 -0.31 -18.55 -6.52
N THR A 110 0.58 -17.93 -5.76
CA THR A 110 0.67 -16.46 -5.70
C THR A 110 1.20 -15.87 -7.01
N GLU A 111 2.17 -16.51 -7.66
CA GLU A 111 2.66 -16.13 -8.99
C GLU A 111 1.55 -16.18 -10.05
N TYR A 112 0.78 -17.28 -10.10
CA TYR A 112 -0.38 -17.38 -10.98
C TYR A 112 -1.37 -16.23 -10.75
N PHE A 113 -1.73 -15.99 -9.49
CA PHE A 113 -2.74 -14.98 -9.15
C PHE A 113 -2.26 -13.54 -9.36
N TYR A 114 -0.96 -13.30 -9.11
CA TYR A 114 -0.34 -12.00 -9.37
C TYR A 114 -0.28 -11.71 -10.88
N LYS A 115 0.14 -12.71 -11.68
CA LYS A 115 0.12 -12.61 -13.15
C LYS A 115 -1.29 -12.32 -13.67
N LEU A 116 -2.30 -13.06 -13.22
CA LEU A 116 -3.70 -12.83 -13.58
C LEU A 116 -4.15 -11.41 -13.23
N SER A 117 -3.77 -10.89 -12.05
CA SER A 117 -4.11 -9.54 -11.61
C SER A 117 -3.46 -8.45 -12.47
N GLN A 118 -2.29 -8.73 -13.06
CA GLN A 118 -1.60 -7.86 -14.01
C GLN A 118 -2.22 -7.95 -15.41
N ASP A 119 -2.40 -9.14 -15.93
CA ASP A 119 -2.88 -9.37 -17.30
C ASP A 119 -4.35 -8.95 -17.46
N SER A 120 -5.14 -9.05 -16.42
CA SER A 120 -6.52 -8.54 -16.38
C SER A 120 -6.64 -7.00 -16.38
N ASN A 121 -5.52 -6.27 -16.39
CA ASN A 121 -5.50 -4.82 -16.22
C ASN A 121 -6.12 -4.34 -14.88
N TYR A 122 -6.31 -5.23 -13.90
CA TYR A 122 -6.66 -4.82 -12.55
C TYR A 122 -5.48 -4.07 -11.91
N ILE A 123 -4.26 -4.60 -12.08
CA ILE A 123 -3.01 -3.86 -11.86
C ILE A 123 -2.62 -3.22 -13.19
N ARG A 124 -2.78 -1.90 -13.28
CA ARG A 124 -2.47 -1.11 -14.49
C ARG A 124 -0.98 -0.87 -14.59
N ARG A 125 -0.22 -1.88 -15.13
CA ARG A 125 1.25 -1.84 -15.22
C ARG A 125 1.77 -0.55 -15.84
N TYR A 126 1.13 -0.07 -16.90
CA TYR A 126 1.51 1.17 -17.61
C TYR A 126 1.31 2.45 -16.78
N ARG A 127 0.53 2.41 -15.70
CA ARG A 127 0.44 3.50 -14.72
C ARG A 127 1.49 3.33 -13.62
N VAL A 128 1.64 2.11 -13.10
CA VAL A 128 2.58 1.81 -12.01
C VAL A 128 4.03 2.08 -12.44
N CYS A 129 4.40 1.82 -13.71
CA CYS A 129 5.74 2.11 -14.21
C CYS A 129 6.07 3.62 -14.31
N LYS A 130 5.09 4.51 -14.18
CA LYS A 130 5.29 5.96 -14.14
C LYS A 130 5.69 6.48 -12.76
N ASP A 131 5.51 5.67 -11.70
CA ASP A 131 5.92 6.04 -10.34
C ASP A 131 7.42 6.30 -10.31
N MET A 132 7.83 7.37 -9.63
CA MET A 132 9.24 7.65 -9.39
C MET A 132 9.70 6.89 -8.16
N LYS A 133 10.73 6.06 -8.29
CA LYS A 133 11.24 5.20 -7.21
C LYS A 133 12.75 5.32 -7.10
N TRP A 134 13.24 5.46 -5.86
CA TRP A 134 14.67 5.41 -5.54
C TRP A 134 14.87 4.94 -4.10
N MET A 135 16.11 4.69 -3.72
CA MET A 135 16.50 4.39 -2.35
C MET A 135 17.42 5.48 -1.81
N THR A 136 17.29 5.79 -0.53
CA THR A 136 18.17 6.70 0.19
C THR A 136 18.82 5.96 1.34
N ALA A 137 20.16 5.95 1.39
CA ALA A 137 20.92 5.35 2.46
C ALA A 137 20.81 6.20 3.74
N THR A 138 20.49 5.55 4.85
CA THR A 138 20.39 6.17 6.18
C THR A 138 21.13 5.33 7.22
N GLU A 139 21.26 5.84 8.44
CA GLU A 139 21.81 5.05 9.55
C GLU A 139 20.95 3.83 9.93
N TYR A 140 19.69 3.80 9.48
CA TYR A 140 18.72 2.71 9.71
C TYR A 140 18.69 1.70 8.55
N GLY A 141 19.47 1.90 7.50
CA GLY A 141 19.47 1.15 6.26
C GLY A 141 18.90 1.97 5.09
N ASP A 142 18.75 1.33 3.95
CA ASP A 142 18.25 1.96 2.72
C ASP A 142 16.73 2.09 2.77
N LEU A 143 16.22 3.32 2.84
CA LEU A 143 14.79 3.59 2.79
C LEU A 143 14.32 3.66 1.34
N ASP A 144 13.18 3.03 1.06
CA ASP A 144 12.51 3.09 -0.23
C ASP A 144 11.69 4.38 -0.33
N ILE A 145 11.87 5.15 -1.40
CA ILE A 145 11.11 6.37 -1.64
C ILE A 145 10.32 6.23 -2.94
N THR A 146 9.02 6.48 -2.88
CA THR A 146 8.14 6.44 -4.05
C THR A 146 7.29 7.70 -4.11
N ILE A 147 7.37 8.44 -5.23
CA ILE A 147 6.34 9.42 -5.59
C ILE A 147 5.30 8.68 -6.42
N ASN A 148 4.12 8.50 -5.84
CA ASN A 148 3.06 7.71 -6.46
C ASN A 148 2.31 8.53 -7.52
N LEU A 149 2.46 8.14 -8.79
CA LEU A 149 1.79 8.73 -9.94
C LEU A 149 0.68 7.81 -10.49
N SER A 150 0.60 6.57 -10.02
CA SER A 150 -0.36 5.57 -10.48
C SER A 150 -1.76 5.76 -9.90
N LYS A 151 -1.87 6.41 -8.74
CA LYS A 151 -3.15 6.74 -8.13
C LYS A 151 -3.73 7.98 -8.82
N PRO A 152 -4.86 7.87 -9.55
CA PRO A 152 -5.44 9.01 -10.23
C PRO A 152 -5.77 10.13 -9.25
N GLU A 153 -5.34 11.35 -9.55
CA GLU A 153 -5.86 12.52 -8.86
C GLU A 153 -7.35 12.65 -9.17
N LYS A 154 -8.13 13.01 -8.16
CA LYS A 154 -9.56 13.16 -8.35
C LYS A 154 -9.82 14.40 -9.22
N ASP A 155 -10.27 14.19 -10.46
CA ASP A 155 -10.73 15.24 -11.35
C ASP A 155 -11.81 16.09 -10.63
N PRO A 156 -11.68 17.43 -10.60
CA PRO A 156 -12.69 18.31 -10.01
C PRO A 156 -14.10 18.07 -10.53
N LYS A 157 -14.26 17.74 -11.82
CA LYS A 157 -15.55 17.38 -12.43
C LYS A 157 -16.09 16.07 -11.88
N ALA A 158 -15.24 15.08 -11.69
CA ALA A 158 -15.61 13.80 -11.07
C ALA A 158 -15.98 13.97 -9.60
N ILE A 159 -15.28 14.85 -8.85
CA ILE A 159 -15.64 15.20 -7.47
C ILE A 159 -17.03 15.86 -7.42
N ALA A 160 -17.31 16.80 -8.31
CA ALA A 160 -18.60 17.47 -8.39
C ALA A 160 -19.73 16.48 -8.75
N ALA A 161 -19.52 15.61 -9.74
CA ALA A 161 -20.45 14.55 -10.12
C ALA A 161 -20.70 13.56 -8.97
N ALA A 162 -19.66 13.19 -8.22
CA ALA A 162 -19.78 12.28 -7.08
C ALA A 162 -20.62 12.88 -5.92
N ARG A 163 -20.57 14.21 -5.72
CA ARG A 163 -21.37 14.90 -4.69
C ARG A 163 -22.87 14.89 -4.98
N THR A 164 -23.26 14.86 -6.25
CA THR A 164 -24.67 14.85 -6.67
C THR A 164 -25.29 13.46 -6.77
N GLN A 165 -24.46 12.41 -6.68
CA GLN A 165 -24.94 11.02 -6.76
C GLN A 165 -25.55 10.56 -5.43
N LYS A 166 -26.63 9.76 -5.56
CA LYS A 166 -27.24 9.07 -4.42
C LYS A 166 -26.20 8.16 -3.76
N GLN A 167 -26.01 8.27 -2.46
CA GLN A 167 -25.17 7.39 -1.68
C GLN A 167 -25.70 5.95 -1.81
N SER A 168 -24.83 5.03 -2.27
CA SER A 168 -25.14 3.61 -2.36
C SER A 168 -24.40 2.86 -1.27
N GLY A 169 -25.11 2.01 -0.52
CA GLY A 169 -24.53 1.12 0.48
C GLY A 169 -23.96 -0.19 -0.09
N TYR A 170 -23.85 -0.33 -1.41
CA TYR A 170 -23.34 -1.53 -2.07
C TYR A 170 -22.30 -1.20 -3.13
N PRO A 171 -21.09 -1.79 -3.06
CA PRO A 171 -20.47 -2.40 -1.87
C PRO A 171 -20.33 -1.40 -0.71
N LYS A 172 -20.30 -1.87 0.54
CA LYS A 172 -20.18 -0.96 1.71
C LYS A 172 -18.84 -0.21 1.74
N CYS A 173 -17.74 -0.88 1.34
CA CYS A 173 -16.42 -0.26 1.22
C CYS A 173 -15.57 -0.93 0.14
N LEU A 174 -14.36 -0.42 -0.09
CA LEU A 174 -13.43 -0.92 -1.13
C LEU A 174 -12.89 -2.33 -0.86
N LEU A 175 -13.03 -2.85 0.36
CA LEU A 175 -12.52 -4.17 0.78
C LEU A 175 -13.60 -5.24 0.89
N CYS A 176 -14.89 -4.88 0.71
CA CYS A 176 -15.96 -5.86 0.77
C CYS A 176 -15.88 -6.87 -0.39
N ILE A 177 -16.18 -8.15 -0.09
CA ILE A 177 -16.19 -9.22 -1.10
C ILE A 177 -17.14 -8.92 -2.28
N GLN A 178 -18.17 -8.09 -2.07
CA GLN A 178 -19.09 -7.63 -3.09
C GLN A 178 -18.43 -6.78 -4.19
N ASN A 179 -17.18 -6.41 -4.04
CA ASN A 179 -16.43 -5.75 -5.10
C ASN A 179 -16.09 -6.71 -6.26
N GLU A 180 -15.97 -8.01 -6.03
CA GLU A 180 -15.65 -8.97 -7.08
C GLU A 180 -16.72 -8.91 -8.20
N GLY A 181 -16.31 -8.51 -9.40
CA GLY A 181 -17.23 -8.36 -10.54
C GLY A 181 -18.09 -7.09 -10.54
N TYR A 182 -17.93 -6.18 -9.59
CA TYR A 182 -18.73 -4.96 -9.50
C TYR A 182 -18.39 -3.97 -10.61
N ALA A 183 -19.44 -3.45 -11.30
CA ALA A 183 -19.26 -2.56 -12.45
C ALA A 183 -18.68 -1.18 -12.09
N GLY A 184 -18.72 -0.80 -10.83
CA GLY A 184 -18.28 0.52 -10.38
C GLY A 184 -19.29 1.63 -10.64
N ARG A 185 -18.91 2.83 -10.25
CA ARG A 185 -19.61 4.11 -10.45
C ARG A 185 -18.64 5.26 -10.21
N VAL A 186 -19.02 6.48 -10.52
CA VAL A 186 -18.12 7.66 -10.43
C VAL A 186 -17.39 7.80 -9.09
N ASN A 187 -18.05 7.43 -7.98
CA ASN A 187 -17.47 7.48 -6.63
C ASN A 187 -17.04 6.12 -6.06
N HIS A 188 -17.03 5.05 -6.86
CA HIS A 188 -16.58 3.73 -6.47
C HIS A 188 -15.96 2.99 -7.66
N PRO A 189 -14.70 2.54 -7.60
CA PRO A 189 -14.01 1.98 -8.75
C PRO A 189 -14.67 0.72 -9.30
N ALA A 190 -14.56 0.52 -10.60
CA ALA A 190 -14.94 -0.74 -11.24
C ALA A 190 -14.01 -1.88 -10.79
N ARG A 191 -14.57 -3.08 -10.67
CA ARG A 191 -13.90 -4.31 -10.23
C ARG A 191 -14.35 -5.54 -11.01
N GLN A 192 -14.83 -5.35 -12.26
CA GLN A 192 -15.30 -6.45 -13.10
C GLN A 192 -14.15 -7.39 -13.50
N ASN A 193 -12.95 -6.85 -13.65
CA ASN A 193 -11.70 -7.58 -13.92
C ASN A 193 -10.95 -8.01 -12.65
N HIS A 194 -11.53 -7.82 -11.47
CA HIS A 194 -10.95 -8.20 -10.19
C HIS A 194 -11.45 -9.57 -9.74
N ARG A 195 -10.56 -10.36 -9.12
CA ARG A 195 -10.87 -11.65 -8.49
C ARG A 195 -10.36 -11.70 -7.07
N ILE A 196 -11.02 -12.49 -6.25
CA ILE A 196 -10.70 -12.67 -4.83
C ILE A 196 -10.52 -14.15 -4.56
N ILE A 197 -9.43 -14.51 -3.88
CA ILE A 197 -9.20 -15.87 -3.41
C ILE A 197 -9.70 -16.00 -1.98
N PRO A 198 -10.73 -16.80 -1.72
CA PRO A 198 -11.14 -17.12 -0.36
C PRO A 198 -10.07 -17.96 0.33
N ILE A 199 -9.65 -17.51 1.52
CA ILE A 199 -8.74 -18.23 2.40
C ILE A 199 -9.36 -18.37 3.78
N THR A 200 -8.88 -19.33 4.57
CA THR A 200 -9.29 -19.51 5.96
C THR A 200 -8.13 -19.15 6.87
N ILE A 201 -8.32 -18.16 7.72
CA ILE A 201 -7.40 -17.79 8.79
C ILE A 201 -8.16 -17.64 10.11
N ASN A 202 -7.57 -18.13 11.21
CA ASN A 202 -8.22 -18.19 12.52
C ASN A 202 -9.65 -18.75 12.45
N GLN A 203 -9.84 -19.87 11.73
CA GLN A 203 -11.11 -20.59 11.53
C GLN A 203 -12.25 -19.74 10.94
N SER A 204 -11.94 -18.62 10.31
CA SER A 204 -12.91 -17.72 9.68
C SER A 204 -12.55 -17.46 8.21
N GLN A 205 -13.55 -17.01 7.44
CA GLN A 205 -13.41 -16.75 6.01
C GLN A 205 -12.83 -15.37 5.78
N TRP A 206 -11.76 -15.31 4.96
CA TRP A 206 -11.09 -14.09 4.55
C TRP A 206 -10.94 -14.05 3.04
N GLY A 207 -10.76 -12.85 2.49
CA GLY A 207 -10.43 -12.64 1.08
C GLY A 207 -8.97 -12.27 0.93
N PHE A 208 -8.29 -12.87 -0.03
CA PHE A 208 -6.96 -12.51 -0.47
C PHE A 208 -7.02 -11.89 -1.85
N GLN A 209 -6.45 -10.70 -2.00
CA GLN A 209 -6.38 -9.94 -3.25
C GLN A 209 -5.10 -9.14 -3.34
N TYR A 210 -4.67 -8.77 -4.55
CA TYR A 210 -3.58 -7.80 -4.72
C TYR A 210 -4.09 -6.36 -4.68
N SER A 211 -3.21 -5.44 -4.29
CA SER A 211 -3.48 -4.01 -4.39
C SER A 211 -3.23 -3.53 -5.82
N PRO A 212 -4.15 -2.76 -6.42
CA PRO A 212 -3.95 -2.24 -7.77
C PRO A 212 -2.85 -1.18 -7.86
N TYR A 213 -2.40 -0.65 -6.72
CA TYR A 213 -1.39 0.42 -6.67
C TYR A 213 0.05 -0.09 -6.62
N VAL A 214 0.28 -1.35 -6.23
CA VAL A 214 1.59 -2.03 -6.23
C VAL A 214 2.73 -1.15 -5.69
N TYR A 215 2.62 -0.74 -4.43
CA TYR A 215 3.68 0.07 -3.81
C TYR A 215 5.00 -0.70 -3.70
N TYR A 216 4.94 -2.02 -3.58
CA TYR A 216 6.06 -2.98 -3.56
C TYR A 216 5.65 -4.30 -4.23
N ASN A 217 6.61 -5.20 -4.43
CA ASN A 217 6.35 -6.46 -5.14
C ASN A 217 5.26 -7.30 -4.46
N GLU A 218 4.29 -7.73 -5.27
CA GLU A 218 3.16 -8.58 -4.83
C GLU A 218 2.38 -7.99 -3.64
N HIS A 219 2.26 -6.64 -3.59
CA HIS A 219 1.49 -5.96 -2.55
C HIS A 219 0.06 -6.50 -2.50
N CYS A 220 -0.29 -7.19 -1.43
CA CYS A 220 -1.59 -7.81 -1.23
C CYS A 220 -2.36 -7.22 -0.05
N ILE A 221 -3.67 -7.46 -0.07
CA ILE A 221 -4.59 -7.13 1.01
C ILE A 221 -5.34 -8.41 1.38
N VAL A 222 -5.33 -8.73 2.67
CA VAL A 222 -6.08 -9.83 3.25
C VAL A 222 -7.15 -9.23 4.15
N PHE A 223 -8.43 -9.44 3.82
CA PHE A 223 -9.54 -8.74 4.47
C PHE A 223 -10.59 -9.71 4.99
N CYS A 224 -11.23 -9.35 6.09
CA CYS A 224 -12.29 -10.14 6.70
C CYS A 224 -13.48 -10.33 5.72
N GLY A 225 -14.04 -11.52 5.64
CA GLY A 225 -15.22 -11.79 4.82
C GLY A 225 -16.45 -11.00 5.29
N GLU A 226 -16.48 -10.61 6.56
CA GLU A 226 -17.50 -9.75 7.16
C GLU A 226 -17.01 -8.31 7.29
N HIS A 227 -17.89 -7.34 7.04
CA HIS A 227 -17.58 -5.93 7.22
C HIS A 227 -17.64 -5.56 8.71
N SER A 228 -16.54 -5.79 9.42
CA SER A 228 -16.36 -5.52 10.85
C SER A 228 -15.19 -4.58 11.09
N PRO A 229 -15.24 -3.70 12.10
CA PRO A 229 -14.14 -2.77 12.40
C PRO A 229 -12.84 -3.49 12.74
N MET A 230 -11.72 -2.84 12.44
CA MET A 230 -10.39 -3.29 12.86
C MET A 230 -10.27 -3.27 14.38
N LYS A 231 -9.57 -4.27 14.89
CA LYS A 231 -9.21 -4.37 16.30
C LYS A 231 -7.88 -5.12 16.43
N ILE A 232 -6.96 -4.56 17.18
CA ILE A 232 -5.71 -5.24 17.52
C ILE A 232 -5.88 -5.94 18.86
N ASP A 233 -5.86 -7.25 18.84
CA ASP A 233 -5.91 -8.12 20.01
C ASP A 233 -5.17 -9.45 19.73
N ARG A 234 -5.22 -10.40 20.68
CA ARG A 234 -4.58 -11.72 20.54
C ARG A 234 -4.97 -12.42 19.22
N SER A 235 -6.22 -12.28 18.79
CA SER A 235 -6.69 -12.91 17.54
C SER A 235 -6.01 -12.33 16.30
N THR A 236 -5.56 -11.08 16.35
CA THR A 236 -4.78 -10.45 15.27
C THR A 236 -3.48 -11.20 15.05
N PHE A 237 -2.73 -11.52 16.12
CA PHE A 237 -1.48 -12.27 16.02
C PHE A 237 -1.69 -13.68 15.50
N VAL A 238 -2.77 -14.35 15.94
CA VAL A 238 -3.17 -15.66 15.38
C VAL A 238 -3.41 -15.57 13.88
N LYS A 239 -4.15 -14.56 13.43
CA LYS A 239 -4.47 -14.36 12.00
C LYS A 239 -3.22 -14.09 11.17
N LEU A 240 -2.31 -13.25 11.66
CA LEU A 240 -1.05 -12.94 10.99
C LEU A 240 -0.20 -14.21 10.80
N PHE A 241 -0.02 -15.01 11.86
CA PHE A 241 0.77 -16.23 11.78
C PHE A 241 0.09 -17.37 11.01
N ASP A 242 -1.24 -17.45 11.02
CA ASP A 242 -1.96 -18.40 10.17
C ASP A 242 -1.73 -18.12 8.68
N PHE A 243 -1.73 -16.83 8.28
CA PHE A 243 -1.45 -16.46 6.90
C PHE A 243 0.00 -16.73 6.52
N VAL A 244 0.96 -16.29 7.34
CA VAL A 244 2.39 -16.53 7.10
C VAL A 244 2.74 -18.03 7.12
N GLY A 245 1.98 -18.84 7.85
CA GLY A 245 2.08 -20.27 7.81
C GLY A 245 1.64 -20.89 6.47
N GLN A 246 0.60 -20.32 5.86
CA GLN A 246 0.09 -20.73 4.53
C GLN A 246 0.95 -20.18 3.38
N PHE A 247 1.47 -18.95 3.52
CA PHE A 247 2.28 -18.25 2.51
C PHE A 247 3.61 -17.79 3.11
N PRO A 248 4.56 -18.73 3.38
CA PRO A 248 5.78 -18.44 4.15
C PRO A 248 6.76 -17.49 3.45
N HIS A 249 6.62 -17.25 2.16
CA HIS A 249 7.40 -16.29 1.38
C HIS A 249 6.84 -14.84 1.48
N TYR A 250 5.67 -14.66 2.11
CA TYR A 250 5.07 -13.35 2.35
C TYR A 250 5.27 -12.90 3.80
N PHE A 251 5.31 -11.59 3.99
CA PHE A 251 4.99 -10.97 5.28
C PHE A 251 3.50 -10.60 5.31
N LEU A 252 2.95 -10.41 6.50
CA LEU A 252 1.64 -9.84 6.73
C LEU A 252 1.68 -8.91 7.94
N GLY A 253 1.11 -7.71 7.83
CA GLY A 253 1.03 -6.75 8.92
C GLY A 253 -0.32 -6.06 8.99
N SER A 254 -0.62 -5.51 10.16
CA SER A 254 -1.82 -4.72 10.41
C SER A 254 -1.48 -3.25 10.59
N ASN A 255 -2.31 -2.35 10.04
CA ASN A 255 -2.34 -0.98 10.55
C ASN A 255 -2.78 -0.98 12.01
N ALA A 256 -2.44 0.07 12.74
CA ALA A 256 -2.97 0.31 14.08
C ALA A 256 -4.49 0.56 14.04
N ASP A 257 -5.19 0.23 15.11
CA ASP A 257 -6.65 0.30 15.22
C ASP A 257 -7.17 1.63 15.81
N LEU A 258 -6.29 2.60 16.06
CA LEU A 258 -6.66 3.93 16.53
C LEU A 258 -6.51 4.99 15.41
N PRO A 259 -7.32 6.07 15.44
CA PRO A 259 -7.18 7.20 14.54
C PRO A 259 -5.76 7.80 14.58
N ILE A 260 -5.37 8.57 13.57
CA ILE A 260 -4.07 9.26 13.45
C ILE A 260 -2.91 8.29 13.15
N VAL A 261 -2.80 7.20 13.89
CA VAL A 261 -1.74 6.18 13.74
C VAL A 261 -2.20 4.94 12.98
N GLY A 262 -3.49 4.86 12.64
CA GLY A 262 -4.08 3.78 11.83
C GLY A 262 -4.09 4.07 10.33
N GLY A 263 -4.53 3.09 9.56
CA GLY A 263 -4.77 3.22 8.13
C GLY A 263 -6.05 4.00 7.79
N SER A 264 -6.30 4.16 6.49
CA SER A 264 -7.46 4.92 5.98
C SER A 264 -8.81 4.20 6.11
N ILE A 265 -8.82 2.88 6.33
CA ILE A 265 -10.02 2.05 6.44
C ILE A 265 -9.99 1.31 7.77
N LEU A 266 -10.51 1.94 8.82
CA LEU A 266 -10.63 1.32 10.15
C LEU A 266 -11.95 0.54 10.33
N THR A 267 -12.91 0.74 9.42
CA THR A 267 -14.26 0.15 9.51
C THR A 267 -14.35 -1.27 8.98
N HIS A 268 -13.29 -1.79 8.36
CA HIS A 268 -13.23 -3.14 7.82
C HIS A 268 -11.91 -3.80 8.17
N ASP A 269 -11.94 -4.88 8.96
CA ASP A 269 -10.74 -5.60 9.41
C ASP A 269 -9.96 -6.16 8.23
N HIS A 270 -8.69 -5.77 8.13
CA HIS A 270 -7.82 -6.14 7.02
C HIS A 270 -6.35 -6.02 7.37
N PHE A 271 -5.53 -6.75 6.64
CA PHE A 271 -4.08 -6.77 6.71
C PHE A 271 -3.48 -6.44 5.35
N GLN A 272 -2.24 -5.96 5.34
CA GLN A 272 -1.46 -5.77 4.13
C GLN A 272 -0.21 -6.66 4.19
N GLY A 273 0.13 -7.26 3.07
CA GLY A 273 1.26 -8.17 2.95
C GLY A 273 1.84 -8.18 1.55
N GLY A 274 2.73 -9.12 1.30
CA GLY A 274 3.34 -9.31 -0.01
C GLY A 274 4.71 -9.96 0.07
N HIS A 275 5.33 -10.15 -1.09
CA HIS A 275 6.65 -10.71 -1.25
C HIS A 275 7.70 -9.60 -1.37
N TYR A 276 8.04 -8.98 -0.23
CA TYR A 276 9.01 -7.88 -0.18
C TYR A 276 9.72 -7.83 1.18
N GLU A 277 11.01 -7.52 1.18
CA GLU A 277 11.80 -7.36 2.40
C GLU A 277 12.19 -5.90 2.60
N PHE A 278 11.45 -5.22 3.47
CA PHE A 278 11.65 -3.81 3.81
C PHE A 278 12.91 -3.56 4.64
N ALA A 279 13.36 -2.31 4.68
CA ALA A 279 14.50 -1.87 5.49
C ALA A 279 14.34 -2.25 6.98
N MET A 280 13.14 -2.10 7.56
CA MET A 280 12.88 -2.51 8.94
C MET A 280 13.10 -4.03 9.16
N ALA A 281 12.74 -4.88 8.20
CA ALA A 281 12.96 -6.33 8.31
C ALA A 281 14.44 -6.70 8.30
N LYS A 282 15.28 -5.91 7.61
CA LYS A 282 16.74 -6.07 7.55
C LYS A 282 17.46 -5.48 8.77
N ALA A 283 16.83 -4.53 9.46
CA ALA A 283 17.41 -3.84 10.61
C ALA A 283 17.73 -4.83 11.74
N PRO A 284 18.90 -4.74 12.39
CA PRO A 284 19.29 -5.65 13.45
C PRO A 284 18.59 -5.31 14.78
N ILE A 285 18.51 -6.28 15.68
CA ILE A 285 18.27 -6.03 17.10
C ILE A 285 19.52 -5.33 17.64
N GLU A 286 19.38 -4.08 18.11
CA GLU A 286 20.48 -3.32 18.70
C GLU A 286 20.58 -3.51 20.22
N THR A 287 19.46 -3.79 20.89
CA THR A 287 19.40 -4.03 22.32
C THR A 287 18.63 -5.32 22.58
N PRO A 288 19.33 -6.46 22.76
CA PRO A 288 18.69 -7.71 23.21
C PRO A 288 18.05 -7.52 24.59
N VAL A 289 16.87 -8.13 24.77
CA VAL A 289 16.15 -8.11 26.05
C VAL A 289 15.68 -9.51 26.41
N THR A 290 15.58 -9.78 27.69
CA THR A 290 15.00 -11.03 28.21
C THR A 290 13.70 -10.69 28.93
N ILE A 291 12.59 -11.29 28.51
CA ILE A 291 11.27 -11.04 29.10
C ILE A 291 10.95 -12.20 30.06
N PRO A 292 10.65 -11.90 31.34
CA PRO A 292 10.36 -12.96 32.34
C PRO A 292 9.22 -13.87 31.91
N GLY A 293 9.44 -15.18 32.00
CA GLY A 293 8.50 -16.22 31.53
C GLY A 293 8.55 -16.51 30.03
N TYR A 294 9.42 -15.80 29.28
CA TYR A 294 9.65 -15.98 27.84
C TYR A 294 11.15 -16.02 27.50
N GLU A 295 11.97 -16.58 28.38
CA GLU A 295 13.42 -16.63 28.25
C GLU A 295 13.88 -17.49 27.05
N ASP A 296 12.99 -18.32 26.54
CA ASP A 296 13.17 -19.14 25.33
C ASP A 296 12.94 -18.35 24.02
N VAL A 297 12.33 -17.16 24.09
CA VAL A 297 12.05 -16.30 22.92
C VAL A 297 13.18 -15.30 22.74
N GLU A 298 13.76 -15.26 21.54
CA GLU A 298 14.67 -14.16 21.17
C GLU A 298 13.87 -12.86 21.07
N ALA A 299 14.21 -11.86 21.90
CA ALA A 299 13.53 -10.56 21.93
C ALA A 299 14.52 -9.42 21.97
N GLY A 300 14.14 -8.26 21.41
CA GLY A 300 14.97 -7.07 21.50
C GLY A 300 14.41 -5.84 20.80
N ILE A 301 15.02 -4.70 21.09
CA ILE A 301 14.74 -3.41 20.45
C ILE A 301 15.49 -3.37 19.13
N VAL A 302 14.78 -3.06 18.04
CA VAL A 302 15.34 -2.97 16.69
C VAL A 302 16.01 -1.61 16.49
N LYS A 303 17.15 -1.58 15.79
CA LYS A 303 17.77 -0.33 15.32
C LYS A 303 16.90 0.29 14.23
N TRP A 304 15.90 1.02 14.62
CA TRP A 304 14.90 1.64 13.75
C TRP A 304 14.51 3.03 14.27
N PRO A 305 14.10 4.00 13.41
CA PRO A 305 13.70 5.32 13.88
C PRO A 305 12.45 5.31 14.75
N MET A 306 11.57 4.33 14.53
CA MET A 306 10.39 4.10 15.37
C MET A 306 10.68 3.05 16.45
N SER A 307 9.83 2.98 17.47
CA SER A 307 10.01 2.09 18.62
C SER A 307 9.49 0.68 18.32
N VAL A 308 10.40 -0.24 18.02
CA VAL A 308 10.08 -1.61 17.57
C VAL A 308 10.64 -2.64 18.54
N ILE A 309 9.78 -3.53 19.03
CA ILE A 309 10.18 -4.77 19.70
C ILE A 309 10.07 -5.90 18.70
N ARG A 310 11.18 -6.59 18.42
CA ARG A 310 11.21 -7.81 17.60
C ARG A 310 11.25 -9.02 18.49
N ILE A 311 10.40 -10.02 18.21
CA ILE A 311 10.37 -11.31 18.86
C ILE A 311 10.45 -12.43 17.83
N ARG A 312 11.21 -13.51 18.14
CA ARG A 312 11.48 -14.62 17.22
C ARG A 312 11.43 -15.95 17.95
N HIS A 313 10.75 -16.94 17.37
CA HIS A 313 10.71 -18.30 17.90
C HIS A 313 10.21 -19.29 16.85
N ASN A 314 10.53 -20.57 16.99
CA ASN A 314 10.02 -21.64 16.12
C ASN A 314 8.54 -21.95 16.37
N ASP A 315 8.09 -21.80 17.60
CA ASP A 315 6.70 -22.02 17.98
C ASP A 315 5.93 -20.67 17.94
N ARG A 316 4.98 -20.58 17.03
CA ARG A 316 4.15 -19.39 16.87
C ARG A 316 3.25 -19.09 18.07
N GLU A 317 2.80 -20.12 18.81
CA GLU A 317 1.94 -19.91 19.99
C GLU A 317 2.71 -19.16 21.09
N ARG A 318 4.00 -19.45 21.27
CA ARG A 318 4.86 -18.68 22.19
C ARG A 318 4.93 -17.21 21.80
N LEU A 319 5.03 -16.92 20.49
CA LEU A 319 5.04 -15.54 19.99
C LEU A 319 3.70 -14.85 20.15
N ILE A 320 2.59 -15.57 19.91
CA ILE A 320 1.22 -15.04 20.10
C ILE A 320 1.00 -14.66 21.56
N ASP A 321 1.39 -15.52 22.51
CA ASP A 321 1.22 -15.27 23.93
C ASP A 321 2.07 -14.09 24.39
N LEU A 322 3.33 -14.01 23.97
CA LEU A 322 4.21 -12.89 24.29
C LEU A 322 3.72 -11.57 23.65
N ALA A 323 3.28 -11.60 22.39
CA ALA A 323 2.74 -10.42 21.71
C ALA A 323 1.48 -9.88 22.40
N ASP A 324 0.60 -10.77 22.85
CA ASP A 324 -0.60 -10.40 23.61
C ASP A 324 -0.23 -9.81 24.97
N HIS A 325 0.79 -10.37 25.64
CA HIS A 325 1.33 -9.82 26.89
C HIS A 325 1.87 -8.41 26.69
N ILE A 326 2.72 -8.20 25.67
CA ILE A 326 3.28 -6.88 25.34
C ILE A 326 2.18 -5.88 24.98
N LEU A 327 1.19 -6.29 24.16
CA LEU A 327 0.06 -5.43 23.79
C LEU A 327 -0.74 -4.97 25.01
N LYS A 328 -1.07 -5.89 25.93
CA LYS A 328 -1.81 -5.57 27.15
C LYS A 328 -1.04 -4.63 28.07
N ALA A 329 0.25 -4.89 28.25
CA ALA A 329 1.12 -4.01 29.00
C ALA A 329 1.19 -2.60 28.37
N TRP A 330 1.40 -2.51 27.06
CA TRP A 330 1.48 -1.24 26.35
C TRP A 330 0.18 -0.44 26.41
N ARG A 331 -0.98 -1.08 26.24
CA ARG A 331 -2.28 -0.38 26.30
C ARG A 331 -2.53 0.33 27.62
N GLY A 332 -2.03 -0.18 28.73
CA GLY A 332 -2.17 0.43 30.06
C GLY A 332 -0.97 1.27 30.51
N TYR A 333 0.07 1.42 29.67
CA TYR A 333 1.32 2.03 30.08
C TYR A 333 1.32 3.55 29.95
N THR A 334 1.66 4.22 31.04
CA THR A 334 1.91 5.67 31.08
C THR A 334 3.34 5.94 31.52
N ASP A 335 4.05 6.80 30.80
CA ASP A 335 5.40 7.32 31.10
C ASP A 335 5.41 8.82 30.85
N GLU A 336 5.15 9.59 31.90
CA GLU A 336 5.06 11.06 31.81
C GLU A 336 6.38 11.69 31.35
N GLU A 337 7.54 11.10 31.74
CA GLU A 337 8.86 11.59 31.32
C GLU A 337 9.06 11.49 29.79
N SER A 338 8.47 10.47 29.16
CA SER A 338 8.48 10.28 27.71
C SER A 338 7.25 10.87 27.03
N PHE A 339 6.38 11.58 27.74
CA PHE A 339 5.10 12.11 27.29
C PHE A 339 4.15 11.03 26.74
N ILE A 340 4.22 9.83 27.26
CA ILE A 340 3.36 8.70 26.88
C ILE A 340 2.22 8.58 27.91
N PHE A 341 0.98 8.69 27.44
CA PHE A 341 -0.21 8.52 28.26
C PHE A 341 -1.05 7.39 27.65
N ALA A 342 -1.45 6.43 28.49
CA ALA A 342 -2.30 5.32 28.06
C ALA A 342 -3.67 5.81 27.60
N GLU A 343 -4.22 6.82 28.32
CA GLU A 343 -5.51 7.44 28.01
C GLU A 343 -5.54 8.91 28.50
N THR A 344 -6.42 9.70 27.91
CA THR A 344 -6.77 11.05 28.35
C THR A 344 -8.28 11.21 28.28
N ASP A 345 -8.92 11.61 29.38
CA ASP A 345 -10.37 11.78 29.47
C ASP A 345 -11.17 10.52 29.05
N GLY A 346 -10.60 9.33 29.25
CA GLY A 346 -11.18 8.03 28.91
C GLY A 346 -10.97 7.59 27.45
N GLU A 347 -10.26 8.39 26.65
CA GLU A 347 -9.90 8.02 25.27
C GLU A 347 -8.52 7.34 25.25
N PRO A 348 -8.41 6.10 24.70
CA PRO A 348 -7.16 5.35 24.66
C PRO A 348 -6.21 5.91 23.59
N HIS A 349 -4.90 5.91 23.90
CA HIS A 349 -3.86 6.39 22.99
C HIS A 349 -2.90 5.31 22.52
N ASN A 350 -2.63 4.29 23.34
CA ASN A 350 -1.64 3.27 23.04
C ASN A 350 -2.21 2.14 22.18
N THR A 351 -1.49 1.81 21.12
CA THR A 351 -1.76 0.65 20.25
C THR A 351 -0.46 0.15 19.62
N ILE A 352 -0.54 -0.90 18.79
CA ILE A 352 0.61 -1.51 18.12
C ILE A 352 0.31 -1.67 16.63
N THR A 353 1.34 -1.51 15.80
CA THR A 353 1.38 -1.94 14.40
C THR A 353 2.19 -3.24 14.34
N PRO A 354 1.54 -4.43 14.24
CA PRO A 354 2.24 -5.72 14.22
C PRO A 354 2.56 -6.16 12.78
N ILE A 355 3.76 -6.72 12.57
CA ILE A 355 4.20 -7.26 11.28
C ILE A 355 4.82 -8.64 11.48
N ALA A 356 4.19 -9.68 10.92
CA ALA A 356 4.65 -11.07 10.99
C ALA A 356 5.31 -11.49 9.69
N ARG A 357 6.33 -12.35 9.80
CA ARG A 357 6.98 -13.02 8.69
C ARG A 357 7.64 -14.33 9.14
N LYS A 358 8.06 -15.12 8.17
CA LYS A 358 8.90 -16.30 8.41
C LYS A 358 10.24 -16.07 7.73
N LYS A 359 11.32 -16.07 8.51
CA LYS A 359 12.68 -15.88 8.02
C LYS A 359 13.53 -17.06 8.44
N ASP A 360 14.23 -17.68 7.49
CA ASP A 360 15.09 -18.87 7.73
C ASP A 360 14.36 -20.00 8.48
N GLY A 361 13.07 -20.16 8.23
CA GLY A 361 12.23 -21.17 8.88
C GLY A 361 11.68 -20.77 10.26
N ILE A 362 12.13 -19.65 10.83
CA ILE A 362 11.72 -19.12 12.15
C ILE A 362 10.62 -18.07 11.98
N PHE A 363 9.62 -18.11 12.83
CA PHE A 363 8.61 -17.04 12.90
C PHE A 363 9.20 -15.81 13.58
N GLU A 364 8.90 -14.66 13.00
CA GLU A 364 9.33 -13.35 13.49
C GLU A 364 8.13 -12.39 13.51
N LEU A 365 8.03 -11.61 14.57
CA LEU A 365 7.02 -10.57 14.72
C LEU A 365 7.67 -9.27 15.19
N ASP A 366 7.45 -8.20 14.44
CA ASP A 366 7.77 -6.85 14.85
C ASP A 366 6.53 -6.20 15.44
N LEU A 367 6.66 -5.67 16.65
CA LEU A 367 5.64 -4.94 17.38
C LEU A 367 6.05 -3.47 17.44
N VAL A 368 5.48 -2.64 16.56
CA VAL A 368 5.79 -1.21 16.54
C VAL A 368 4.84 -0.48 17.48
N LEU A 369 5.38 0.09 18.53
CA LEU A 369 4.61 0.84 19.55
C LEU A 369 4.08 2.14 18.95
N ARG A 370 2.80 2.42 19.13
CA ARG A 370 2.11 3.61 18.59
C ARG A 370 1.34 4.31 19.70
N ASN A 371 1.23 5.63 19.59
CA ASN A 371 0.40 6.46 20.44
C ASN A 371 -0.17 7.63 19.64
N ASN A 372 -1.47 7.92 19.80
CA ASN A 372 -2.19 8.92 18.99
C ASN A 372 -2.53 10.21 19.75
N ILE A 373 -1.87 10.47 20.89
CA ILE A 373 -2.13 11.69 21.66
C ILE A 373 -1.89 12.95 20.85
N THR A 374 -2.74 13.95 21.05
CA THR A 374 -2.62 15.27 20.41
C THR A 374 -2.42 16.34 21.47
N THR A 375 -1.80 17.46 21.07
CA THR A 375 -1.70 18.70 21.88
C THR A 375 -2.08 19.88 21.01
N PRO A 376 -2.31 21.07 21.58
CA PRO A 376 -2.52 22.29 20.79
C PRO A 376 -1.36 22.59 19.82
N GLU A 377 -0.11 22.25 20.20
CA GLU A 377 1.09 22.39 19.37
C GLU A 377 1.17 21.32 18.28
N HIS A 378 0.62 20.13 18.55
CA HIS A 378 0.62 18.98 17.64
C HIS A 378 -0.81 18.45 17.41
N PRO A 379 -1.65 19.21 16.71
CA PRO A 379 -3.07 18.85 16.53
C PRO A 379 -3.29 17.62 15.62
N LEU A 380 -2.27 17.24 14.83
CA LEU A 380 -2.29 16.02 14.00
C LEU A 380 -1.68 14.80 14.71
N GLY A 381 -1.15 14.98 15.94
CA GLY A 381 -0.49 13.95 16.75
C GLY A 381 0.90 14.37 17.19
N VAL A 382 1.24 14.05 18.45
CA VAL A 382 2.60 14.26 18.98
C VAL A 382 3.58 13.30 18.28
N TYR A 383 3.13 12.06 18.02
CA TYR A 383 3.89 11.01 17.33
C TYR A 383 3.43 10.88 15.86
N HIS A 384 3.58 12.00 15.16
CA HIS A 384 3.16 12.22 13.78
C HIS A 384 4.18 13.15 13.11
N PRO A 385 4.35 13.14 11.77
CA PRO A 385 5.21 14.10 11.10
C PRO A 385 4.93 15.54 11.54
N HIS A 386 5.94 16.24 12.02
CA HIS A 386 5.80 17.61 12.50
C HIS A 386 5.69 18.60 11.32
N GLU A 387 5.16 19.79 11.59
CA GLU A 387 4.79 20.79 10.56
C GLU A 387 5.96 21.14 9.61
N LYS A 388 7.20 21.20 10.12
CA LYS A 388 8.40 21.47 9.32
C LYS A 388 8.61 20.46 8.18
N LEU A 389 8.08 19.23 8.29
CA LEU A 389 8.21 18.16 7.31
C LEU A 389 7.01 18.05 6.34
N HIS A 390 5.94 18.83 6.58
CA HIS A 390 4.68 18.72 5.83
C HIS A 390 4.82 19.13 4.35
N HIS A 391 5.86 19.85 3.99
CA HIS A 391 6.15 20.17 2.60
C HIS A 391 6.47 18.91 1.78
N ILE A 392 6.97 17.85 2.41
CA ILE A 392 7.22 16.52 1.80
C ILE A 392 6.14 15.51 2.21
N LYS A 393 5.92 15.29 3.52
CA LYS A 393 4.99 14.28 4.04
C LYS A 393 4.16 14.84 5.19
N ARG A 394 2.84 14.94 4.99
CA ARG A 394 1.89 15.41 6.00
C ARG A 394 0.93 14.33 6.47
N GLU A 395 0.73 13.30 5.66
CA GLU A 395 -0.24 12.25 5.91
C GLU A 395 0.20 11.35 7.07
N ASN A 396 -0.76 10.65 7.66
CA ASN A 396 -0.51 9.65 8.70
C ASN A 396 0.49 8.59 8.24
N ILE A 397 1.31 8.11 9.18
CA ILE A 397 2.28 7.04 8.96
C ILE A 397 1.59 5.70 9.19
N GLY A 398 1.24 5.04 8.09
CA GLY A 398 0.64 3.71 8.07
C GLY A 398 1.67 2.59 8.02
N LEU A 399 1.18 1.35 7.89
CA LEU A 399 2.00 0.13 7.91
C LEU A 399 3.19 0.18 6.95
N ILE A 400 2.97 0.65 5.71
CA ILE A 400 3.99 0.66 4.65
C ILE A 400 5.13 1.61 5.01
N GLU A 401 4.78 2.82 5.43
CA GLU A 401 5.76 3.82 5.86
C GLU A 401 6.53 3.37 7.10
N VAL A 402 5.84 2.77 8.07
CA VAL A 402 6.46 2.19 9.27
C VAL A 402 7.59 1.23 8.93
N MET A 403 7.43 0.43 7.87
CA MET A 403 8.43 -0.54 7.42
C MET A 403 9.58 0.06 6.61
N GLY A 404 9.51 1.36 6.25
CA GLY A 404 10.59 2.08 5.58
C GLY A 404 10.37 2.39 4.09
N LEU A 405 9.12 2.34 3.60
CA LEU A 405 8.79 2.77 2.25
C LEU A 405 7.92 4.04 2.30
N ALA A 406 8.46 5.15 1.85
CA ALA A 406 7.71 6.40 1.69
C ALA A 406 6.75 6.31 0.51
N VAL A 407 5.46 6.53 0.75
CA VAL A 407 4.48 6.78 -0.30
C VAL A 407 4.18 8.27 -0.31
N LEU A 408 4.80 8.98 -1.26
CA LEU A 408 4.74 10.44 -1.37
C LEU A 408 3.70 10.88 -2.41
N PRO A 409 3.08 12.06 -2.22
CA PRO A 409 2.06 12.57 -3.12
C PRO A 409 2.60 12.97 -4.50
N SER A 410 1.78 12.81 -5.54
CA SER A 410 2.11 13.09 -6.95
C SER A 410 2.57 14.53 -7.22
N ARG A 411 2.06 15.51 -6.43
CA ARG A 411 2.45 16.94 -6.52
C ARG A 411 3.98 17.13 -6.45
N LEU A 412 4.67 16.30 -5.68
CA LEU A 412 6.12 16.42 -5.49
C LEU A 412 6.92 16.26 -6.79
N LYS A 413 6.40 15.54 -7.79
CA LYS A 413 7.09 15.46 -9.10
C LYS A 413 7.27 16.86 -9.71
N GLY A 414 6.19 17.64 -9.79
CA GLY A 414 6.23 18.99 -10.34
C GLY A 414 6.97 19.97 -9.42
N GLU A 415 6.73 19.88 -8.11
CA GLU A 415 7.37 20.75 -7.12
C GLU A 415 8.90 20.58 -7.09
N LEU A 416 9.41 19.34 -7.11
CA LEU A 416 10.85 19.07 -7.13
C LEU A 416 11.50 19.48 -8.47
N SER A 417 10.79 19.33 -9.60
CA SER A 417 11.26 19.82 -10.89
C SER A 417 11.40 21.35 -10.88
N ALA A 418 10.37 22.05 -10.40
CA ALA A 418 10.40 23.50 -10.29
C ALA A 418 11.47 24.00 -9.29
N LEU A 419 11.65 23.29 -8.18
CA LEU A 419 12.69 23.57 -7.18
C LEU A 419 14.10 23.44 -7.80
N LYS A 420 14.36 22.35 -8.53
CA LYS A 420 15.59 22.14 -9.28
C LYS A 420 15.91 23.33 -10.20
N GLU A 421 14.95 23.71 -11.04
CA GLU A 421 15.10 24.83 -11.97
C GLU A 421 15.38 26.16 -11.24
N ALA A 422 14.69 26.41 -10.13
CA ALA A 422 14.87 27.63 -9.35
C ALA A 422 16.26 27.68 -8.68
N ILE A 423 16.74 26.56 -8.10
CA ILE A 423 18.06 26.47 -7.47
C ILE A 423 19.16 26.71 -8.52
N LEU A 424 19.09 26.03 -9.68
CA LEU A 424 20.08 26.20 -10.75
C LEU A 424 20.10 27.61 -11.33
N ALA A 425 18.97 28.28 -11.35
CA ALA A 425 18.85 29.68 -11.82
C ALA A 425 19.14 30.72 -10.71
N GLY A 426 19.44 30.30 -9.47
CA GLY A 426 19.69 31.21 -8.36
C GLY A 426 18.48 32.10 -7.99
N LYS A 427 17.26 31.60 -8.21
CA LYS A 427 16.03 32.34 -7.89
C LYS A 427 15.72 32.33 -6.39
N ASN A 428 15.05 33.39 -5.92
CA ASN A 428 14.53 33.42 -4.55
C ASN A 428 13.30 32.52 -4.44
N LEU A 429 13.42 31.40 -3.72
CA LEU A 429 12.37 30.39 -3.55
C LEU A 429 11.14 30.93 -2.82
N ARG A 430 11.31 31.96 -1.96
CA ARG A 430 10.23 32.55 -1.16
C ARG A 430 9.27 33.42 -1.96
N GLU A 431 9.67 33.84 -3.15
CA GLU A 431 8.84 34.64 -4.04
C GLU A 431 7.90 33.80 -4.92
N ASP A 432 8.06 32.47 -4.94
CA ASP A 432 7.21 31.54 -5.66
C ASP A 432 6.24 30.86 -4.71
N GLU A 433 4.92 30.97 -4.96
CA GLU A 433 3.86 30.45 -4.09
C GLU A 433 3.95 28.91 -3.91
N VAL A 434 4.46 28.19 -4.91
CA VAL A 434 4.60 26.71 -4.86
C VAL A 434 5.87 26.33 -4.10
N LEU A 435 6.95 27.09 -4.27
CA LEU A 435 8.27 26.75 -3.72
C LEU A 435 8.51 27.33 -2.32
N ALA A 436 7.79 28.38 -1.90
CA ALA A 436 7.98 29.03 -0.61
C ALA A 436 7.95 28.04 0.58
N LYS A 437 7.10 27.04 0.51
CA LYS A 437 6.99 25.98 1.56
C LYS A 437 8.23 25.06 1.65
N HIS A 438 9.06 25.01 0.59
CA HIS A 438 10.30 24.25 0.55
C HIS A 438 11.54 25.11 0.85
N ALA A 439 11.38 26.44 0.98
CA ALA A 439 12.50 27.37 1.02
C ALA A 439 13.44 27.15 2.21
N ASP A 440 12.89 26.99 3.44
CA ASP A 440 13.72 26.76 4.64
C ASP A 440 14.55 25.49 4.51
N TRP A 441 13.93 24.38 4.10
CA TRP A 441 14.60 23.11 3.84
C TRP A 441 15.66 23.21 2.73
N ALA A 442 15.32 23.89 1.61
CA ALA A 442 16.24 24.03 0.49
C ALA A 442 17.46 24.89 0.87
N GLU A 443 17.27 25.99 1.58
CA GLU A 443 18.36 26.85 2.07
C GLU A 443 19.27 26.09 3.05
N GLU A 444 18.70 25.25 3.94
CA GLU A 444 19.46 24.44 4.88
C GLU A 444 20.32 23.39 4.16
N PHE A 445 19.77 22.59 3.26
CA PHE A 445 20.58 21.58 2.57
C PHE A 445 21.58 22.20 1.59
N MET A 446 21.22 23.26 0.86
CA MET A 446 22.15 23.92 -0.06
C MET A 446 23.42 24.41 0.63
N ALA A 447 23.33 24.81 1.89
CA ALA A 447 24.50 25.22 2.68
C ALA A 447 25.44 24.05 3.01
N SER A 448 24.99 22.81 2.87
CA SER A 448 25.76 21.59 3.19
C SER A 448 26.53 21.03 1.99
N TYR A 449 26.33 21.57 0.78
CA TYR A 449 26.99 21.11 -0.43
C TYR A 449 27.92 22.19 -0.98
N ASP A 450 29.18 21.83 -1.26
CA ASP A 450 30.17 22.75 -1.82
C ASP A 450 29.80 23.30 -3.21
N LYS A 451 29.10 22.48 -3.98
CA LYS A 451 28.65 22.82 -5.34
C LYS A 451 27.36 22.07 -5.69
N ILE A 452 26.39 22.80 -6.23
CA ILE A 452 25.16 22.27 -6.83
C ILE A 452 25.09 22.70 -8.28
N ASP A 453 24.99 21.75 -9.19
CA ASP A 453 24.86 22.01 -10.64
C ASP A 453 23.99 20.94 -11.33
N GLU A 454 23.81 21.05 -12.64
CA GLU A 454 22.96 20.13 -13.43
C GLU A 454 23.36 18.63 -13.29
N SER A 455 24.62 18.36 -12.95
CA SER A 455 25.15 16.98 -12.88
C SER A 455 24.80 16.27 -11.57
N ASN A 456 24.48 16.99 -10.49
CA ASN A 456 24.29 16.41 -9.16
C ASN A 456 22.95 16.76 -8.48
N ILE A 457 22.24 17.79 -8.94
CA ILE A 457 21.03 18.31 -8.28
C ILE A 457 19.92 17.23 -8.11
N ASP A 458 19.73 16.35 -9.10
CA ASP A 458 18.70 15.30 -9.01
C ASP A 458 19.03 14.31 -7.89
N ALA A 459 20.30 13.89 -7.79
CA ALA A 459 20.75 12.98 -6.73
C ALA A 459 20.66 13.64 -5.34
N ILE A 460 21.02 14.94 -5.25
CA ILE A 460 20.88 15.72 -4.01
C ILE A 460 19.42 15.78 -3.56
N LEU A 461 18.50 16.16 -4.45
CA LEU A 461 17.07 16.24 -4.10
C LEU A 461 16.50 14.88 -3.68
N GLN A 462 16.90 13.79 -4.34
CA GLN A 462 16.49 12.45 -3.95
C GLN A 462 16.99 12.08 -2.55
N ASP A 463 18.27 12.35 -2.26
CA ASP A 463 18.86 12.08 -0.96
C ASP A 463 18.22 12.93 0.14
N GLU A 464 18.04 14.23 -0.10
CA GLU A 464 17.43 15.14 0.88
C GLU A 464 15.95 14.80 1.17
N VAL A 465 15.18 14.41 0.16
CA VAL A 465 13.80 13.89 0.36
C VAL A 465 13.82 12.63 1.22
N GLY A 466 14.77 11.73 1.00
CA GLY A 466 14.93 10.53 1.83
C GLY A 466 15.30 10.84 3.28
N LYS A 467 16.18 11.83 3.52
CA LYS A 467 16.51 12.31 4.87
C LYS A 467 15.29 12.91 5.58
N VAL A 468 14.46 13.68 4.86
CA VAL A 468 13.18 14.16 5.40
C VAL A 468 12.30 12.99 5.82
N PHE A 469 12.24 11.93 5.01
CA PHE A 469 11.43 10.76 5.36
C PHE A 469 11.98 10.02 6.59
N ALA A 470 13.30 9.93 6.77
CA ALA A 470 13.88 9.39 8.00
C ALA A 470 13.44 10.19 9.23
N GLN A 471 13.45 11.54 9.16
CA GLN A 471 12.94 12.41 10.23
C GLN A 471 11.43 12.22 10.46
N VAL A 472 10.64 11.99 9.40
CA VAL A 472 9.21 11.66 9.50
C VAL A 472 9.00 10.41 10.35
N LEU A 473 9.82 9.37 10.18
CA LEU A 473 9.75 8.15 10.98
C LEU A 473 10.22 8.39 12.43
N GLU A 474 11.22 9.23 12.65
CA GLU A 474 11.68 9.62 14.00
C GLU A 474 10.59 10.41 14.73
N ASP A 475 9.92 11.34 14.05
CA ASP A 475 8.79 12.08 14.64
C ASP A 475 7.63 11.14 15.01
N ALA A 476 7.40 10.09 14.22
CA ALA A 476 6.37 9.09 14.48
C ALA A 476 6.73 8.06 15.56
N GLY A 477 8.00 7.96 15.95
CA GLY A 477 8.48 7.08 17.02
C GLY A 477 8.06 7.58 18.42
N VAL A 478 7.54 6.70 19.27
CA VAL A 478 7.12 7.07 20.64
C VAL A 478 8.31 7.31 21.56
N TYR A 479 9.34 6.49 21.46
CA TYR A 479 10.63 6.72 22.12
C TYR A 479 11.63 7.28 21.12
N LYS A 480 12.09 8.51 21.34
CA LYS A 480 13.02 9.18 20.42
C LYS A 480 14.41 8.53 20.45
N ARG A 481 15.17 8.71 19.37
CA ARG A 481 16.53 8.16 19.22
C ARG A 481 17.58 8.95 20.04
N THR A 482 17.24 9.32 21.27
CA THR A 482 18.08 10.00 22.26
C THR A 482 18.41 9.07 23.41
N GLU A 483 19.34 9.46 24.29
CA GLU A 483 19.65 8.71 25.51
C GLU A 483 18.41 8.56 26.40
N SER A 484 17.70 9.67 26.65
CA SER A 484 16.46 9.67 27.46
C SER A 484 15.34 8.82 26.82
N GLY A 485 15.20 8.85 25.49
CA GLY A 485 14.22 8.01 24.80
C GLY A 485 14.57 6.52 24.90
N ARG A 486 15.86 6.17 24.84
CA ARG A 486 16.31 4.78 25.04
C ARG A 486 16.03 4.32 26.50
N GLU A 487 16.32 5.17 27.48
CA GLU A 487 16.01 4.88 28.89
C GLU A 487 14.50 4.69 29.09
N GLY A 488 13.67 5.56 28.51
CA GLY A 488 12.21 5.42 28.53
C GLY A 488 11.74 4.09 27.92
N PHE A 489 12.31 3.68 26.79
CA PHE A 489 11.96 2.39 26.17
C PHE A 489 12.35 1.21 27.08
N LEU A 490 13.52 1.26 27.70
CA LEU A 490 13.96 0.24 28.66
C LEU A 490 13.07 0.22 29.92
N ARG A 491 12.57 1.38 30.40
CA ARG A 491 11.59 1.42 31.50
C ARG A 491 10.33 0.64 31.13
N PHE A 492 9.81 0.80 29.92
CA PHE A 492 8.69 -0.01 29.46
C PHE A 492 9.03 -1.51 29.42
N ILE A 493 10.17 -1.90 28.83
CA ILE A 493 10.60 -3.31 28.74
C ILE A 493 10.68 -3.96 30.13
N VAL A 494 11.14 -3.25 31.15
CA VAL A 494 11.23 -3.78 32.52
C VAL A 494 9.84 -4.06 33.13
N THR A 495 8.77 -3.51 32.59
CA THR A 495 7.40 -3.79 33.05
C THR A 495 6.80 -5.07 32.45
N LEU A 496 7.46 -5.65 31.47
CA LEU A 496 7.03 -6.89 30.81
C LEU A 496 7.46 -8.11 31.59
#